data_9c8e623975b76708d5f85cfc793611eb
#
_entry.id   9c8e623975b76708d5f85cfc793611eb
#
_cell.length_a   1.000
_cell.length_b   1.000
_cell.length_c   1.000
_cell.angle_alpha   90.00
_cell.angle_beta   90.00
_cell.angle_gamma   90.00
#
_symmetry.space_group_name_H-M   'P 1'
#
loop_
_entity.id
_entity.type
_entity.pdbx_description
1 polymer ?
#
loop_
_entity_poly.entity_id
_entity_poly.type
_entity_poly.pdbx_seq_one_letter_code
_entity_poly.pdbx_strand_id
1 'polypeptide(L)'
;MKRLIVITLTQVIIGLISCSSQTKDLDNLDKVLEKIKQIETASYYSTNYFCFSGDTIPMDEKAFEYFNEYTVSLDTSVGAYYVKFELSDTTKMIFAYDGKMRARINWKENNFETDDFSKNPWPYRTVMAPFFAKSKALIEYALTTKDSIKIDSVSYKNSVSYKISIFNERVELVGRLPIHISELGSNEGVISEYILWIDRKTNLPYKFQRTLPSNTIIEEISNLKINNLNRNDFAISNYIPVDMPTRTEADNKPKIDLINSIAFNFQLNDLENQSHSLEDISSKVYMINLTSMFCGPCGLSVQFLNDLSKKYNKEDFSFVSLYKENEKKGLPNYIKQHEIKYEVLLADKKTLDSYNLYLTPTFLILDNNKRIRKIIYGYKKGETEIEIENVIKALL
;
A
#
# COMPACT_ATOMS: atom_id res chain seq x y z
N MET A 1 19.37 -1.58 54.99
CA MET A 1 18.52 -2.73 54.61
C MET A 1 17.06 -2.38 54.30
N LYS A 2 16.43 -1.34 54.86
CA LYS A 2 14.99 -1.02 54.58
C LYS A 2 14.70 -0.38 53.21
N ARG A 3 15.69 0.26 52.55
CA ARG A 3 15.46 0.90 51.21
C ARG A 3 15.49 -0.09 50.01
N LEU A 4 16.14 -1.24 50.14
CA LEU A 4 16.25 -2.24 49.07
C LEU A 4 14.95 -3.06 48.91
N ILE A 5 14.21 -3.26 50.00
CA ILE A 5 12.96 -4.05 49.99
C ILE A 5 11.79 -3.29 49.35
N VAL A 6 11.77 -1.94 49.45
CA VAL A 6 10.70 -1.12 48.87
C VAL A 6 10.80 -1.04 47.36
N ILE A 7 12.03 -1.02 46.78
CA ILE A 7 12.23 -0.97 45.32
C ILE A 7 11.84 -2.29 44.64
N THR A 8 12.14 -3.43 45.26
CA THR A 8 11.74 -4.75 44.77
C THR A 8 10.24 -4.98 44.81
N LEU A 9 9.56 -4.53 45.85
CA LEU A 9 8.10 -4.69 45.97
C LEU A 9 7.36 -3.81 44.96
N THR A 10 7.83 -2.59 44.70
CA THR A 10 7.20 -1.68 43.70
C THR A 10 7.37 -2.21 42.26
N GLN A 11 8.52 -2.78 41.95
CA GLN A 11 8.73 -3.37 40.62
C GLN A 11 7.89 -4.64 40.40
N VAL A 12 7.73 -5.48 41.40
CA VAL A 12 6.87 -6.67 41.34
C VAL A 12 5.39 -6.29 41.24
N ILE A 13 4.95 -5.26 41.95
CA ILE A 13 3.55 -4.78 41.91
C ILE A 13 3.26 -4.16 40.54
N ILE A 14 4.17 -3.37 39.96
CA ILE A 14 4.00 -2.80 38.62
C ILE A 14 3.98 -3.90 37.57
N GLY A 15 4.82 -4.92 37.67
CA GLY A 15 4.82 -6.08 36.77
C GLY A 15 3.52 -6.89 36.83
N LEU A 16 2.97 -7.10 38.04
CA LEU A 16 1.71 -7.83 38.22
C LEU A 16 0.49 -7.04 37.74
N ILE A 17 0.46 -5.72 37.91
CA ILE A 17 -0.61 -4.85 37.38
C ILE A 17 -0.56 -4.80 35.84
N SER A 18 0.62 -4.71 35.23
CA SER A 18 0.79 -4.73 33.79
C SER A 18 0.35 -6.07 33.17
N CYS A 19 0.72 -7.18 33.78
CA CYS A 19 0.32 -8.52 33.32
C CYS A 19 -1.20 -8.73 33.45
N SER A 20 -1.83 -8.26 34.52
CA SER A 20 -3.28 -8.38 34.71
C SER A 20 -4.09 -7.51 33.73
N SER A 21 -3.58 -6.32 33.35
CA SER A 21 -4.25 -5.47 32.36
C SER A 21 -4.19 -6.08 30.95
N GLN A 22 -3.04 -6.60 30.53
CA GLN A 22 -2.87 -7.22 29.22
C GLN A 22 -3.75 -8.48 29.06
N THR A 23 -3.84 -9.33 30.09
CA THR A 23 -4.75 -10.49 30.08
C THR A 23 -6.20 -10.07 29.89
N LYS A 24 -6.64 -9.02 30.60
CA LYS A 24 -8.00 -8.48 30.47
C LYS A 24 -8.29 -7.93 29.08
N ASP A 25 -7.32 -7.27 28.46
CA ASP A 25 -7.48 -6.73 27.10
C ASP A 25 -7.54 -7.85 26.06
N LEU A 26 -6.77 -8.92 26.20
CA LEU A 26 -6.87 -10.13 25.39
C LEU A 26 -8.26 -10.79 25.52
N ASP A 27 -8.77 -10.97 26.76
CA ASP A 27 -10.11 -11.52 27.01
C ASP A 27 -11.22 -10.67 26.38
N ASN A 28 -11.04 -9.35 26.35
CA ASN A 28 -12.01 -8.47 25.69
C ASN A 28 -11.92 -8.53 24.17
N LEU A 29 -10.71 -8.62 23.60
CA LEU A 29 -10.51 -8.83 22.16
C LEU A 29 -11.09 -10.17 21.69
N ASP A 30 -10.97 -11.23 22.50
CA ASP A 30 -11.58 -12.51 22.20
C ASP A 30 -13.12 -12.40 22.11
N LYS A 31 -13.76 -11.64 23.02
CA LYS A 31 -15.21 -11.36 22.94
C LYS A 31 -15.59 -10.58 21.67
N VAL A 32 -14.75 -9.66 21.23
CA VAL A 32 -14.93 -8.94 19.96
C VAL A 32 -14.80 -9.91 18.79
N LEU A 33 -13.82 -10.79 18.81
CA LEU A 33 -13.62 -11.84 17.81
C LEU A 33 -14.85 -12.73 17.69
N GLU A 34 -15.42 -13.18 18.81
CA GLU A 34 -16.64 -13.99 18.81
C GLU A 34 -17.85 -13.24 18.20
N LYS A 35 -17.93 -11.92 18.37
CA LYS A 35 -18.94 -11.10 17.71
C LYS A 35 -18.70 -10.99 16.20
N ILE A 36 -17.46 -10.79 15.77
CA ILE A 36 -17.13 -10.76 14.32
C ILE A 36 -17.43 -12.12 13.67
N LYS A 37 -17.16 -13.24 14.34
CA LYS A 37 -17.48 -14.60 13.83
C LYS A 37 -18.97 -14.83 13.59
N GLN A 38 -19.87 -14.06 14.22
CA GLN A 38 -21.31 -14.14 14.00
C GLN A 38 -21.77 -13.36 12.74
N ILE A 39 -20.86 -12.58 12.12
CA ILE A 39 -21.15 -11.85 10.88
C ILE A 39 -20.88 -12.80 9.71
N GLU A 40 -21.93 -13.21 9.03
CA GLU A 40 -21.85 -13.93 7.79
C GLU A 40 -21.67 -12.96 6.63
N THR A 41 -22.48 -11.90 6.58
CA THR A 41 -22.38 -10.85 5.56
C THR A 41 -22.45 -9.45 6.21
N ALA A 42 -21.78 -8.49 5.58
CA ALA A 42 -21.84 -7.09 5.97
C ALA A 42 -21.91 -6.18 4.75
N SER A 43 -22.65 -5.08 4.87
CA SER A 43 -22.55 -3.97 3.92
C SER A 43 -22.32 -2.66 4.68
N TYR A 44 -21.45 -1.81 4.15
CA TYR A 44 -21.03 -0.58 4.82
C TYR A 44 -20.39 0.41 3.85
N TYR A 45 -20.39 1.68 4.23
CA TYR A 45 -19.52 2.69 3.62
C TYR A 45 -18.19 2.71 4.32
N SER A 46 -17.10 2.70 3.57
CA SER A 46 -15.73 2.80 4.08
C SER A 46 -15.09 4.12 3.65
N THR A 47 -14.45 4.79 4.60
CA THR A 47 -13.62 5.96 4.36
C THR A 47 -12.18 5.62 4.69
N ASN A 48 -11.29 5.75 3.72
CA ASN A 48 -9.88 5.45 3.85
C ASN A 48 -9.04 6.74 3.85
N TYR A 49 -8.09 6.81 4.76
CA TYR A 49 -7.10 7.88 4.86
C TYR A 49 -5.71 7.28 4.75
N PHE A 50 -4.84 7.97 4.07
CA PHE A 50 -3.43 7.63 3.96
C PHE A 50 -2.56 8.79 4.45
N CYS A 51 -1.54 8.49 5.28
CA CYS A 51 -0.55 9.46 5.74
C CYS A 51 0.84 8.86 5.56
N PHE A 52 1.81 9.64 5.09
CA PHE A 52 3.21 9.24 5.22
C PHE A 52 3.70 9.46 6.64
N SER A 53 4.76 8.73 7.01
CA SER A 53 5.41 8.92 8.30
C SER A 53 5.89 10.38 8.43
N GLY A 54 5.47 11.02 9.52
CA GLY A 54 5.75 12.44 9.78
C GLY A 54 4.70 13.41 9.27
N ASP A 55 3.71 12.97 8.49
CA ASP A 55 2.56 13.80 8.15
C ASP A 55 1.60 13.90 9.33
N THR A 56 1.19 15.11 9.65
CA THR A 56 0.18 15.39 10.68
C THR A 56 -1.24 15.45 10.13
N ILE A 57 -1.37 15.55 8.81
CA ILE A 57 -2.65 15.71 8.12
C ILE A 57 -2.76 14.60 7.08
N PRO A 58 -3.86 13.82 7.06
CA PRO A 58 -4.12 12.87 6.01
C PRO A 58 -4.07 13.55 4.63
N MET A 59 -3.58 12.86 3.62
CA MET A 59 -3.75 13.30 2.24
C MET A 59 -5.24 13.49 1.97
N ASP A 60 -5.62 14.59 1.27
CA ASP A 60 -7.03 14.99 1.11
C ASP A 60 -7.87 13.99 0.28
N GLU A 61 -7.24 12.98 -0.31
CA GLU A 61 -7.95 11.91 -1.01
C GLU A 61 -8.51 10.90 -0.01
N LYS A 62 -9.68 11.23 0.50
CA LYS A 62 -10.56 10.26 1.14
C LYS A 62 -11.12 9.36 0.05
N ALA A 63 -10.64 8.12 -0.02
CA ALA A 63 -11.34 7.14 -0.82
C ALA A 63 -12.63 6.76 -0.07
N PHE A 64 -13.77 7.09 -0.67
CA PHE A 64 -15.08 6.65 -0.20
C PHE A 64 -15.54 5.49 -1.07
N GLU A 65 -15.83 4.36 -0.47
CA GLU A 65 -16.26 3.16 -1.18
C GLU A 65 -17.45 2.53 -0.44
N TYR A 66 -18.35 1.89 -1.19
CA TYR A 66 -19.38 1.04 -0.62
C TYR A 66 -18.98 -0.42 -0.77
N PHE A 67 -19.05 -1.18 0.31
CA PHE A 67 -18.65 -2.58 0.38
C PHE A 67 -19.82 -3.51 0.67
N ASN A 68 -19.83 -4.64 -0.02
CA ASN A 68 -20.46 -5.88 0.41
C ASN A 68 -19.36 -6.88 0.74
N GLU A 69 -19.39 -7.45 1.94
CA GLU A 69 -18.43 -8.42 2.45
C GLU A 69 -19.14 -9.70 2.88
N TYR A 70 -18.61 -10.87 2.48
CA TYR A 70 -19.09 -12.19 2.89
C TYR A 70 -17.92 -12.94 3.51
N THR A 71 -18.06 -13.32 4.79
CA THR A 71 -17.02 -14.05 5.55
C THR A 71 -16.90 -15.47 5.04
N VAL A 72 -15.69 -15.88 4.66
CA VAL A 72 -15.41 -17.24 4.16
C VAL A 72 -14.26 -17.84 4.95
N SER A 73 -14.59 -18.72 5.89
CA SER A 73 -13.58 -19.35 6.77
C SER A 73 -12.63 -20.28 6.02
N LEU A 74 -13.03 -20.80 4.87
CA LEU A 74 -12.23 -21.69 4.02
C LEU A 74 -11.27 -20.92 3.09
N ASP A 75 -11.47 -19.61 2.89
CA ASP A 75 -10.51 -18.80 2.15
C ASP A 75 -9.31 -18.47 3.04
N THR A 76 -8.22 -19.19 2.84
CA THR A 76 -6.99 -19.03 3.62
C THR A 76 -6.17 -17.80 3.19
N SER A 77 -6.47 -17.18 2.04
CA SER A 77 -5.75 -16.01 1.51
C SER A 77 -6.27 -14.70 2.05
N VAL A 78 -7.58 -14.44 1.91
CA VAL A 78 -8.22 -13.16 2.23
C VAL A 78 -9.18 -13.30 3.41
N GLY A 79 -9.87 -14.44 3.52
CA GLY A 79 -10.83 -14.72 4.60
C GLY A 79 -12.24 -14.21 4.31
N ALA A 80 -12.46 -13.56 3.16
CA ALA A 80 -13.76 -13.06 2.75
C ALA A 80 -13.85 -12.90 1.22
N TYR A 81 -15.06 -13.05 0.68
CA TYR A 81 -15.42 -12.55 -0.65
C TYR A 81 -15.97 -11.13 -0.48
N TYR A 82 -15.74 -10.24 -1.44
CA TYR A 82 -16.29 -8.90 -1.33
C TYR A 82 -16.44 -8.20 -2.68
N VAL A 83 -17.34 -7.23 -2.70
CA VAL A 83 -17.62 -6.38 -3.84
C VAL A 83 -17.54 -4.93 -3.38
N LYS A 84 -16.83 -4.10 -4.13
CA LYS A 84 -16.76 -2.65 -3.95
C LYS A 84 -17.54 -1.97 -5.05
N PHE A 85 -18.25 -0.91 -4.72
CA PHE A 85 -19.06 -0.13 -5.63
C PHE A 85 -18.64 1.33 -5.64
N GLU A 86 -18.97 2.04 -6.72
CA GLU A 86 -18.90 3.49 -6.74
C GLU A 86 -19.80 4.11 -5.68
N LEU A 87 -19.32 5.13 -4.98
CA LEU A 87 -20.11 5.83 -3.96
C LEU A 87 -21.34 6.52 -4.56
N SER A 88 -21.18 7.07 -5.77
CA SER A 88 -22.26 7.78 -6.49
C SER A 88 -23.33 6.86 -7.06
N ASP A 89 -22.98 5.58 -7.26
CA ASP A 89 -23.85 4.59 -7.86
C ASP A 89 -23.50 3.19 -7.38
N THR A 90 -24.18 2.73 -6.33
CA THR A 90 -23.93 1.41 -5.71
C THR A 90 -24.40 0.22 -6.57
N THR A 91 -24.83 0.46 -7.81
CA THR A 91 -25.05 -0.60 -8.81
C THR A 91 -23.78 -0.86 -9.64
N LYS A 92 -22.84 0.08 -9.63
CA LYS A 92 -21.58 -0.01 -10.38
C LYS A 92 -20.46 -0.61 -9.57
N MET A 93 -20.20 -1.89 -9.79
CA MET A 93 -19.03 -2.57 -9.23
C MET A 93 -17.74 -1.97 -9.80
N ILE A 94 -16.80 -1.63 -8.91
CA ILE A 94 -15.44 -1.20 -9.28
C ILE A 94 -14.40 -2.28 -9.01
N PHE A 95 -14.66 -3.15 -8.04
CA PHE A 95 -13.79 -4.27 -7.70
C PHE A 95 -14.58 -5.39 -7.07
N ALA A 96 -14.24 -6.63 -7.37
CA ALA A 96 -14.79 -7.81 -6.69
C ALA A 96 -13.73 -8.92 -6.53
N TYR A 97 -13.91 -9.72 -5.49
CA TYR A 97 -13.15 -10.93 -5.22
C TYR A 97 -14.10 -12.03 -4.72
N ASP A 98 -14.06 -13.21 -5.35
CA ASP A 98 -14.96 -14.35 -5.05
C ASP A 98 -14.22 -15.62 -4.56
N GLY A 99 -12.96 -15.45 -4.15
CA GLY A 99 -12.11 -16.56 -3.70
C GLY A 99 -11.39 -17.31 -4.81
N LYS A 100 -11.80 -17.17 -6.06
CA LYS A 100 -11.18 -17.80 -7.24
C LYS A 100 -10.47 -16.79 -8.11
N MET A 101 -11.10 -15.63 -8.28
CA MET A 101 -10.57 -14.55 -9.09
C MET A 101 -10.89 -13.20 -8.45
N ARG A 102 -10.21 -12.18 -8.93
CA ARG A 102 -10.60 -10.78 -8.74
C ARG A 102 -11.00 -10.19 -10.08
N ALA A 103 -11.89 -9.22 -10.05
CA ALA A 103 -12.24 -8.40 -11.19
C ALA A 103 -12.22 -6.92 -10.81
N ARG A 104 -11.85 -6.07 -11.75
CA ARG A 104 -11.94 -4.62 -11.64
C ARG A 104 -12.59 -4.08 -12.90
N ILE A 105 -13.61 -3.21 -12.73
CA ILE A 105 -14.25 -2.51 -13.84
C ILE A 105 -13.75 -1.06 -13.88
N ASN A 106 -13.33 -0.62 -15.05
CA ASN A 106 -13.07 0.77 -15.36
C ASN A 106 -14.26 1.33 -16.17
N TRP A 107 -15.22 1.91 -15.47
CA TRP A 107 -16.41 2.47 -16.10
C TRP A 107 -16.13 3.62 -17.05
N LYS A 108 -15.07 4.39 -16.81
CA LYS A 108 -14.66 5.51 -17.66
C LYS A 108 -14.12 5.04 -19.01
N GLU A 109 -13.38 3.95 -19.00
CA GLU A 109 -12.79 3.35 -20.20
C GLU A 109 -13.67 2.24 -20.81
N ASN A 110 -14.79 1.93 -20.14
CA ASN A 110 -15.72 0.88 -20.53
C ASN A 110 -15.03 -0.47 -20.76
N ASN A 111 -14.20 -0.91 -19.81
CA ASN A 111 -13.52 -2.19 -19.86
C ASN A 111 -13.39 -2.80 -18.45
N PHE A 112 -13.05 -4.09 -18.39
CA PHE A 112 -12.75 -4.77 -17.13
C PHE A 112 -11.49 -5.64 -17.25
N GLU A 113 -10.85 -5.89 -16.12
CA GLU A 113 -9.75 -6.84 -15.97
C GLU A 113 -10.08 -7.92 -14.96
N THR A 114 -9.57 -9.11 -15.17
CA THR A 114 -9.66 -10.22 -14.24
C THR A 114 -8.30 -10.83 -13.99
N ASP A 115 -8.12 -11.42 -12.80
CA ASP A 115 -6.94 -12.17 -12.42
C ASP A 115 -7.40 -13.40 -11.62
N ASP A 116 -7.10 -14.59 -12.12
CA ASP A 116 -7.41 -15.88 -11.50
C ASP A 116 -6.27 -16.39 -10.62
N PHE A 117 -5.24 -15.58 -10.41
CA PHE A 117 -4.05 -15.86 -9.63
C PHE A 117 -3.21 -17.05 -10.11
N SER A 118 -3.42 -17.52 -11.35
CA SER A 118 -2.67 -18.64 -11.92
C SER A 118 -1.18 -18.33 -12.07
N LYS A 119 -0.80 -17.07 -12.28
CA LYS A 119 0.59 -16.63 -12.38
C LYS A 119 1.25 -16.41 -11.02
N ASN A 120 0.48 -16.01 -10.00
CA ASN A 120 0.94 -15.75 -8.63
C ASN A 120 0.01 -16.40 -7.61
N PRO A 121 -0.01 -17.75 -7.54
CA PRO A 121 -1.02 -18.47 -6.75
C PRO A 121 -0.79 -18.38 -5.24
N TRP A 122 0.42 -18.09 -4.80
CA TRP A 122 0.83 -18.26 -3.39
C TRP A 122 1.68 -17.11 -2.88
N PRO A 123 1.67 -16.96 -1.54
CA PRO A 123 0.63 -17.34 -0.57
C PRO A 123 -0.45 -16.27 -0.51
N TYR A 124 -0.13 -15.11 -1.06
CA TYR A 124 -0.92 -13.88 -0.95
C TYR A 124 -1.42 -13.49 -2.33
N ARG A 125 -2.70 -13.56 -2.49
CA ARG A 125 -3.35 -12.90 -3.59
C ARG A 125 -3.21 -11.40 -3.40
N THR A 126 -2.97 -10.65 -4.47
CA THR A 126 -2.87 -9.18 -4.44
C THR A 126 -4.26 -8.55 -4.21
N VAL A 127 -4.89 -8.95 -3.11
CA VAL A 127 -6.24 -8.58 -2.71
C VAL A 127 -6.18 -8.21 -1.23
N MET A 128 -6.47 -6.94 -0.94
CA MET A 128 -6.55 -6.48 0.45
C MET A 128 -7.81 -7.03 1.11
N ALA A 129 -7.67 -7.55 2.32
CA ALA A 129 -8.83 -8.02 3.07
C ALA A 129 -9.80 -6.86 3.38
N PRO A 130 -11.12 -7.05 3.25
CA PRO A 130 -12.10 -6.06 3.63
C PRO A 130 -12.15 -5.87 5.16
N PHE A 131 -12.93 -4.91 5.62
CA PHE A 131 -12.84 -4.39 6.99
C PHE A 131 -12.97 -5.46 8.09
N PHE A 132 -14.00 -6.32 8.04
CA PHE A 132 -14.22 -7.34 9.06
C PHE A 132 -13.22 -8.48 8.97
N ALA A 133 -12.86 -8.90 7.74
CA ALA A 133 -11.85 -9.93 7.54
C ALA A 133 -10.47 -9.50 8.09
N LYS A 134 -10.03 -8.25 7.83
CA LYS A 134 -8.76 -7.76 8.37
C LYS A 134 -8.81 -7.50 9.88
N SER A 135 -9.94 -7.01 10.42
CA SER A 135 -10.13 -6.84 11.85
C SER A 135 -10.06 -8.16 12.59
N LYS A 136 -10.70 -9.20 12.03
CA LYS A 136 -10.62 -10.57 12.50
C LYS A 136 -9.17 -11.08 12.50
N ALA A 137 -8.47 -10.93 11.38
CA ALA A 137 -7.09 -11.37 11.23
C ALA A 137 -6.16 -10.70 12.27
N LEU A 138 -6.35 -9.40 12.54
CA LEU A 138 -5.59 -8.68 13.55
C LEU A 138 -5.81 -9.26 14.96
N ILE A 139 -7.07 -9.52 15.33
CA ILE A 139 -7.37 -10.06 16.65
C ILE A 139 -6.86 -11.50 16.77
N GLU A 140 -7.08 -12.35 15.77
CA GLU A 140 -6.55 -13.72 15.72
C GLU A 140 -5.02 -13.73 15.88
N TYR A 141 -4.32 -12.82 15.15
CA TYR A 141 -2.88 -12.65 15.30
C TYR A 141 -2.49 -12.25 16.73
N ALA A 142 -3.12 -11.23 17.31
CA ALA A 142 -2.81 -10.76 18.66
C ALA A 142 -3.02 -11.83 19.74
N LEU A 143 -4.00 -12.74 19.53
CA LEU A 143 -4.31 -13.83 20.47
C LEU A 143 -3.36 -15.03 20.35
N THR A 144 -2.69 -15.20 19.19
CA THR A 144 -1.96 -16.43 18.88
C THR A 144 -0.49 -16.25 18.56
N THR A 145 -0.04 -15.01 18.30
CA THR A 145 1.35 -14.74 17.92
C THR A 145 2.35 -15.06 19.02
N LYS A 146 3.56 -15.43 18.59
CA LYS A 146 4.75 -15.56 19.45
C LYS A 146 5.63 -14.33 19.39
N ASP A 147 5.30 -13.36 18.54
CA ASP A 147 6.04 -12.11 18.42
C ASP A 147 5.91 -11.31 19.72
N SER A 148 6.89 -10.43 19.96
CA SER A 148 6.85 -9.54 21.11
C SER A 148 5.79 -8.46 20.88
N ILE A 149 4.65 -8.57 21.54
CA ILE A 149 3.56 -7.61 21.41
C ILE A 149 3.22 -6.96 22.78
N LYS A 150 2.69 -5.74 22.70
CA LYS A 150 2.04 -5.05 23.81
C LYS A 150 0.65 -4.61 23.37
N ILE A 151 -0.32 -4.79 24.25
CA ILE A 151 -1.69 -4.33 24.04
C ILE A 151 -2.02 -3.28 25.09
N ASP A 152 -2.40 -2.09 24.63
CA ASP A 152 -2.87 -0.99 25.47
C ASP A 152 -4.31 -0.64 25.08
N SER A 153 -5.18 -0.42 26.03
CA SER A 153 -6.55 0.01 25.77
C SER A 153 -6.86 1.41 26.29
N VAL A 154 -7.66 2.16 25.54
CA VAL A 154 -8.17 3.48 25.94
C VAL A 154 -9.68 3.50 25.85
N SER A 155 -10.31 3.83 26.98
CA SER A 155 -11.77 3.92 27.09
C SER A 155 -12.29 5.30 26.75
N TYR A 156 -13.29 5.35 25.87
CA TYR A 156 -14.07 6.54 25.53
C TYR A 156 -15.53 6.35 25.98
N LYS A 157 -16.33 7.41 25.88
CA LYS A 157 -17.76 7.34 26.26
C LYS A 157 -18.52 6.23 25.54
N ASN A 158 -18.39 6.17 24.21
CA ASN A 158 -19.14 5.26 23.35
C ASN A 158 -18.29 4.14 22.73
N SER A 159 -16.97 4.14 22.94
CA SER A 159 -16.06 3.18 22.34
C SER A 159 -14.90 2.83 23.26
N VAL A 160 -14.16 1.81 22.88
CA VAL A 160 -12.83 1.50 23.42
C VAL A 160 -11.89 1.26 22.25
N SER A 161 -10.66 1.76 22.34
CA SER A 161 -9.63 1.42 21.36
C SER A 161 -8.62 0.44 21.97
N TYR A 162 -8.18 -0.51 21.16
CA TYR A 162 -7.08 -1.42 21.47
C TYR A 162 -5.93 -1.13 20.52
N LYS A 163 -4.78 -0.73 21.09
CA LYS A 163 -3.54 -0.53 20.37
C LYS A 163 -2.65 -1.75 20.56
N ILE A 164 -2.29 -2.39 19.47
CA ILE A 164 -1.40 -3.54 19.43
C ILE A 164 -0.09 -3.06 18.80
N SER A 165 0.98 -3.05 19.63
CA SER A 165 2.33 -2.70 19.20
C SER A 165 3.15 -3.97 19.06
N ILE A 166 3.75 -4.19 17.89
CA ILE A 166 4.58 -5.35 17.53
C ILE A 166 6.02 -4.85 17.44
N PHE A 167 6.92 -5.39 18.27
CA PHE A 167 8.28 -4.89 18.43
C PHE A 167 9.29 -5.69 17.60
N ASN A 168 10.24 -4.99 17.04
CA ASN A 168 11.34 -5.52 16.22
C ASN A 168 10.87 -6.33 15.00
N GLU A 169 9.65 -6.02 14.53
CA GLU A 169 9.05 -6.68 13.38
C GLU A 169 8.27 -5.68 12.53
N ARG A 170 8.45 -5.82 11.24
CA ARG A 170 7.63 -5.12 10.25
C ARG A 170 6.57 -6.10 9.76
N VAL A 171 5.38 -6.03 10.37
CA VAL A 171 4.26 -6.94 10.07
C VAL A 171 3.18 -6.22 9.31
N GLU A 172 2.74 -6.78 8.19
CA GLU A 172 1.62 -6.28 7.40
C GLU A 172 0.52 -7.34 7.29
N LEU A 173 -0.72 -6.95 7.60
CA LEU A 173 -1.91 -7.78 7.43
C LEU A 173 -2.60 -7.43 6.13
N VAL A 174 -2.14 -8.03 5.02
CA VAL A 174 -2.72 -7.83 3.68
C VAL A 174 -4.00 -8.65 3.52
N GLY A 175 -3.97 -9.90 3.92
CA GLY A 175 -5.09 -10.83 3.92
C GLY A 175 -5.31 -11.39 5.33
N ARG A 176 -5.61 -12.68 5.38
CA ARG A 176 -5.82 -13.41 6.63
C ARG A 176 -4.52 -13.73 7.38
N LEU A 177 -3.39 -13.81 6.68
CA LEU A 177 -2.10 -14.15 7.28
C LEU A 177 -1.22 -12.91 7.41
N PRO A 178 -0.46 -12.79 8.50
CA PRO A 178 0.52 -11.73 8.64
C PRO A 178 1.70 -11.97 7.68
N ILE A 179 2.19 -10.89 7.09
CA ILE A 179 3.41 -10.88 6.29
C ILE A 179 4.50 -10.19 7.10
N HIS A 180 5.57 -10.92 7.39
CA HIS A 180 6.77 -10.36 7.99
C HIS A 180 7.69 -9.83 6.89
N ILE A 181 7.87 -8.50 6.85
CA ILE A 181 8.66 -7.83 5.83
C ILE A 181 10.09 -7.70 6.35
N SER A 182 10.97 -8.63 5.95
CA SER A 182 12.39 -8.64 6.32
C SER A 182 13.33 -8.04 5.26
N GLU A 183 12.82 -7.70 4.08
CA GLU A 183 13.64 -7.35 2.91
C GLU A 183 14.31 -5.97 2.97
N LEU A 184 13.98 -5.13 3.94
CA LEU A 184 14.47 -3.75 4.05
C LEU A 184 15.60 -3.56 5.09
N GLY A 185 16.30 -4.62 5.48
CA GLY A 185 17.39 -4.57 6.46
C GLY A 185 17.00 -5.06 7.85
N SER A 186 17.74 -4.64 8.89
CA SER A 186 17.43 -5.02 10.29
C SER A 186 16.10 -4.45 10.73
N ASN A 187 15.30 -5.29 11.39
CA ASN A 187 14.06 -4.88 12.02
C ASN A 187 14.26 -4.39 13.47
N GLU A 188 15.52 -4.28 13.94
CA GLU A 188 15.82 -3.81 15.29
C GLU A 188 15.28 -2.37 15.49
N GLY A 189 14.50 -2.17 16.56
CA GLY A 189 13.86 -0.91 16.88
C GLY A 189 12.61 -0.57 16.03
N VAL A 190 12.25 -1.41 15.06
CA VAL A 190 11.02 -1.22 14.27
C VAL A 190 9.81 -1.57 15.13
N ILE A 191 8.77 -0.74 15.04
CA ILE A 191 7.48 -0.98 15.68
C ILE A 191 6.41 -0.92 14.60
N SER A 192 5.62 -2.00 14.50
CA SER A 192 4.37 -2.01 13.72
C SER A 192 3.19 -1.81 14.69
N GLU A 193 2.40 -0.79 14.47
CA GLU A 193 1.26 -0.47 15.34
C GLU A 193 -0.06 -0.65 14.63
N TYR A 194 -1.00 -1.28 15.33
CA TYR A 194 -2.37 -1.43 14.90
C TYR A 194 -3.30 -0.90 15.97
N ILE A 195 -4.34 -0.17 15.60
CA ILE A 195 -5.36 0.30 16.52
C ILE A 195 -6.74 -0.10 15.99
N LEU A 196 -7.53 -0.72 16.84
CA LEU A 196 -8.90 -1.11 16.55
C LEU A 196 -9.85 -0.39 17.54
N TRP A 197 -10.80 0.37 16.99
CA TRP A 197 -11.85 1.02 17.79
C TRP A 197 -13.11 0.20 17.75
N ILE A 198 -13.63 -0.13 18.92
CA ILE A 198 -14.80 -0.97 19.15
C ILE A 198 -15.94 -0.11 19.68
N ASP A 199 -17.09 -0.16 19.06
CA ASP A 199 -18.32 0.46 19.54
C ASP A 199 -18.86 -0.34 20.75
N ARG A 200 -19.12 0.35 21.87
CA ARG A 200 -19.53 -0.31 23.14
C ARG A 200 -20.90 -0.94 23.08
N LYS A 201 -21.78 -0.43 22.23
CA LYS A 201 -23.19 -0.92 22.13
C LYS A 201 -23.24 -2.22 21.34
N THR A 202 -22.51 -2.31 20.24
CA THR A 202 -22.52 -3.46 19.34
C THR A 202 -21.43 -4.47 19.66
N ASN A 203 -20.37 -4.04 20.34
CA ASN A 203 -19.12 -4.76 20.53
C ASN A 203 -18.45 -5.16 19.19
N LEU A 204 -18.63 -4.33 18.16
CA LEU A 204 -18.04 -4.51 16.83
C LEU A 204 -17.04 -3.39 16.52
N PRO A 205 -15.98 -3.69 15.75
CA PRO A 205 -15.07 -2.67 15.27
C PRO A 205 -15.77 -1.76 14.26
N TYR A 206 -15.43 -0.45 14.30
CA TYR A 206 -15.89 0.53 13.35
C TYR A 206 -14.76 1.36 12.73
N LYS A 207 -13.54 1.29 13.31
CA LYS A 207 -12.38 1.98 12.80
C LYS A 207 -11.13 1.14 13.02
N PHE A 208 -10.26 1.13 12.02
CA PHE A 208 -9.02 0.38 11.96
C PHE A 208 -7.89 1.34 11.56
N GLN A 209 -6.75 1.25 12.22
CA GLN A 209 -5.54 1.96 11.84
C GLN A 209 -4.38 0.99 11.80
N ARG A 210 -3.55 1.13 10.80
CA ARG A 210 -2.23 0.49 10.70
C ARG A 210 -1.18 1.58 10.56
N THR A 211 -0.16 1.54 11.41
CA THR A 211 1.02 2.40 11.31
C THR A 211 2.25 1.53 11.18
N LEU A 212 2.91 1.64 10.03
CA LEU A 212 4.22 1.09 9.75
C LEU A 212 5.24 2.25 9.70
N PRO A 213 6.56 1.97 9.76
CA PRO A 213 7.57 3.03 9.70
C PRO A 213 7.43 3.99 8.52
N SER A 214 6.89 3.52 7.38
CA SER A 214 6.74 4.31 6.16
C SER A 214 5.43 5.06 6.04
N ASN A 215 4.34 4.55 6.62
CA ASN A 215 3.01 5.13 6.41
C ASN A 215 1.99 4.70 7.46
N THR A 216 0.92 5.46 7.53
CA THR A 216 -0.28 5.14 8.30
C THR A 216 -1.49 5.06 7.38
N ILE A 217 -2.27 4.00 7.50
CA ILE A 217 -3.57 3.84 6.85
C ILE A 217 -4.64 3.80 7.93
N ILE A 218 -5.70 4.58 7.74
CA ILE A 218 -6.86 4.60 8.62
C ILE A 218 -8.09 4.28 7.78
N GLU A 219 -8.89 3.35 8.25
CA GLU A 219 -10.18 3.01 7.67
C GLU A 219 -11.28 3.15 8.71
N GLU A 220 -12.35 3.83 8.36
CA GLU A 220 -13.53 4.01 9.22
C GLU A 220 -14.78 3.62 8.44
N ILE A 221 -15.64 2.78 9.06
CA ILE A 221 -16.88 2.33 8.44
C ILE A 221 -18.11 3.01 9.05
N SER A 222 -19.14 3.15 8.22
CA SER A 222 -20.42 3.73 8.63
C SER A 222 -21.59 3.00 7.95
N ASN A 223 -22.81 3.24 8.46
CA ASN A 223 -24.04 2.65 7.93
C ASN A 223 -24.01 1.11 7.82
N LEU A 224 -23.38 0.47 8.81
CA LEU A 224 -23.21 -0.98 8.86
C LEU A 224 -24.57 -1.70 8.90
N LYS A 225 -24.73 -2.66 7.99
CA LYS A 225 -25.81 -3.66 8.00
C LYS A 225 -25.14 -5.04 7.99
N ILE A 226 -25.60 -5.94 8.84
CA ILE A 226 -25.05 -7.30 8.97
C ILE A 226 -26.11 -8.34 8.62
N ASN A 227 -25.66 -9.46 8.04
CA ASN A 227 -26.46 -10.65 7.74
C ASN A 227 -27.71 -10.35 6.88
N ASN A 228 -27.57 -9.43 5.92
CA ASN A 228 -28.64 -8.97 5.03
C ASN A 228 -28.40 -9.26 3.54
N LEU A 229 -27.34 -9.97 3.20
CA LEU A 229 -26.96 -10.33 1.83
C LEU A 229 -26.95 -11.84 1.65
N ASN A 230 -27.10 -12.30 0.41
CA ASN A 230 -27.00 -13.70 0.05
C ASN A 230 -25.64 -14.01 -0.58
N ARG A 231 -25.18 -15.27 -0.48
CA ARG A 231 -23.92 -15.70 -1.09
C ARG A 231 -23.85 -15.41 -2.59
N ASN A 232 -24.97 -15.52 -3.30
CA ASN A 232 -25.03 -15.26 -4.73
C ASN A 232 -24.74 -13.78 -5.10
N ASP A 233 -24.93 -12.85 -4.14
CA ASP A 233 -24.62 -11.43 -4.34
C ASP A 233 -23.12 -11.17 -4.49
N PHE A 234 -22.27 -12.17 -4.30
CA PHE A 234 -20.80 -12.07 -4.41
C PHE A 234 -20.23 -12.72 -5.67
N ALA A 235 -21.06 -13.25 -6.56
CA ALA A 235 -20.62 -13.77 -7.83
C ALA A 235 -20.21 -12.64 -8.78
N ILE A 236 -18.95 -12.61 -9.19
CA ILE A 236 -18.39 -11.56 -10.06
C ILE A 236 -19.18 -11.41 -11.36
N SER A 237 -19.67 -12.53 -11.92
CA SER A 237 -20.48 -12.54 -13.15
C SER A 237 -21.75 -11.70 -13.08
N ASN A 238 -22.28 -11.42 -11.89
CA ASN A 238 -23.49 -10.61 -11.74
C ASN A 238 -23.27 -9.13 -12.03
N TYR A 239 -22.01 -8.69 -12.06
CA TYR A 239 -21.66 -7.27 -12.09
C TYR A 239 -20.97 -6.83 -13.38
N ILE A 240 -20.45 -7.80 -14.17
CA ILE A 240 -19.78 -7.50 -15.44
C ILE A 240 -20.85 -7.41 -16.53
N PRO A 241 -21.02 -6.25 -17.20
CA PRO A 241 -21.90 -6.13 -18.34
C PRO A 241 -21.53 -7.13 -19.45
N VAL A 242 -22.54 -7.75 -20.07
CA VAL A 242 -22.36 -8.83 -21.07
C VAL A 242 -21.46 -8.42 -22.23
N ASP A 243 -21.58 -7.17 -22.69
CA ASP A 243 -20.86 -6.66 -23.85
C ASP A 243 -19.61 -5.85 -23.47
N MET A 244 -19.20 -5.84 -22.18
CA MET A 244 -18.03 -5.10 -21.78
C MET A 244 -16.75 -5.83 -22.20
N PRO A 245 -15.82 -5.17 -22.94
CA PRO A 245 -14.59 -5.80 -23.36
C PRO A 245 -13.64 -6.07 -22.17
N THR A 246 -12.99 -7.23 -22.20
CA THR A 246 -11.93 -7.56 -21.23
C THR A 246 -10.66 -6.80 -21.60
N ARG A 247 -10.07 -6.10 -20.65
CA ARG A 247 -8.73 -5.54 -20.79
C ARG A 247 -7.71 -6.66 -20.67
N THR A 248 -6.81 -6.76 -21.63
CA THR A 248 -5.76 -7.78 -21.70
C THR A 248 -4.41 -7.19 -21.29
N GLU A 249 -3.41 -8.05 -21.03
CA GLU A 249 -2.02 -7.59 -20.85
C GLU A 249 -1.49 -6.82 -22.07
N ALA A 250 -1.99 -7.14 -23.27
CA ALA A 250 -1.64 -6.41 -24.49
C ALA A 250 -2.14 -4.96 -24.45
N ASP A 251 -3.27 -4.70 -23.81
CA ASP A 251 -3.82 -3.35 -23.65
C ASP A 251 -3.02 -2.51 -22.63
N ASN A 252 -2.25 -3.18 -21.75
CA ASN A 252 -1.35 -2.55 -20.79
C ASN A 252 0.04 -2.27 -21.36
N LYS A 253 0.37 -2.85 -22.53
CA LYS A 253 1.62 -2.53 -23.22
C LYS A 253 1.51 -1.15 -23.86
N PRO A 254 2.60 -0.38 -23.88
CA PRO A 254 2.64 0.87 -24.63
C PRO A 254 2.17 0.60 -26.06
N LYS A 255 1.11 1.30 -26.49
CA LYS A 255 0.61 1.19 -27.88
C LYS A 255 1.60 1.77 -28.90
N ILE A 256 2.66 2.40 -28.42
CA ILE A 256 3.71 3.04 -29.20
C ILE A 256 5.01 2.34 -28.84
N ASP A 257 5.71 1.81 -29.86
CA ASP A 257 7.11 1.39 -29.68
C ASP A 257 7.96 2.65 -29.53
N LEU A 258 8.36 2.96 -28.31
CA LEU A 258 9.17 4.13 -28.00
C LEU A 258 10.67 3.86 -28.22
N ILE A 259 11.09 2.64 -28.45
CA ILE A 259 12.51 2.31 -28.70
C ILE A 259 12.97 2.98 -30.01
N ASN A 260 14.10 3.67 -29.94
CA ASN A 260 14.68 4.48 -31.02
C ASN A 260 13.87 5.74 -31.41
N SER A 261 12.70 5.98 -30.79
CA SER A 261 12.02 7.27 -30.94
C SER A 261 12.73 8.37 -30.15
N ILE A 262 12.54 9.62 -30.55
CA ILE A 262 12.95 10.77 -29.75
C ILE A 262 12.00 10.86 -28.53
N ALA A 263 12.56 11.01 -27.35
CA ALA A 263 11.79 11.20 -26.13
C ALA A 263 10.92 12.46 -26.20
N PHE A 264 9.71 12.40 -25.70
CA PHE A 264 8.84 13.57 -25.62
C PHE A 264 9.48 14.63 -24.75
N ASN A 265 9.54 15.85 -25.26
CA ASN A 265 10.01 16.97 -24.46
C ASN A 265 8.99 17.26 -23.34
N PHE A 266 9.50 17.48 -22.15
CA PHE A 266 8.69 17.93 -21.02
C PHE A 266 9.24 19.25 -20.49
N GLN A 267 8.37 20.03 -19.87
CA GLN A 267 8.71 21.16 -19.04
C GLN A 267 7.99 20.98 -17.70
N LEU A 268 8.72 20.55 -16.68
CA LEU A 268 8.18 20.13 -15.40
C LEU A 268 8.82 20.94 -14.27
N ASN A 269 8.09 21.06 -13.17
CA ASN A 269 8.58 21.76 -12.00
C ASN A 269 9.15 20.77 -10.96
N ASP A 270 10.18 21.21 -10.27
CA ASP A 270 10.62 20.60 -9.02
C ASP A 270 9.71 21.02 -7.84
N LEU A 271 10.09 20.64 -6.62
CA LEU A 271 9.31 20.97 -5.43
C LEU A 271 9.38 22.46 -5.05
N GLU A 272 10.42 23.17 -5.48
CA GLU A 272 10.63 24.61 -5.31
C GLU A 272 9.97 25.45 -6.42
N ASN A 273 9.23 24.79 -7.34
CA ASN A 273 8.59 25.38 -8.52
C ASN A 273 9.58 25.95 -9.55
N GLN A 274 10.84 25.47 -9.58
CA GLN A 274 11.75 25.76 -10.66
C GLN A 274 11.43 24.86 -11.84
N SER A 275 11.43 25.43 -13.05
CA SER A 275 11.10 24.71 -14.27
C SER A 275 12.31 24.04 -14.88
N HIS A 276 12.19 22.77 -15.24
CA HIS A 276 13.21 21.94 -15.87
C HIS A 276 12.69 21.38 -17.18
N SER A 277 13.53 21.39 -18.21
CA SER A 277 13.18 20.86 -19.54
C SER A 277 14.12 19.73 -19.93
N LEU A 278 13.60 18.74 -20.66
CA LEU A 278 14.45 17.70 -21.27
C LEU A 278 15.47 18.29 -22.26
N GLU A 279 15.16 19.43 -22.89
CA GLU A 279 16.07 20.13 -23.80
C GLU A 279 17.31 20.69 -23.10
N ASP A 280 17.21 21.08 -21.85
CA ASP A 280 18.31 21.67 -21.07
C ASP A 280 19.37 20.64 -20.65
N ILE A 281 19.11 19.35 -20.88
CA ILE A 281 19.98 18.27 -20.44
C ILE A 281 21.08 18.04 -21.48
N SER A 282 22.33 18.16 -21.05
CA SER A 282 23.52 18.05 -21.90
C SER A 282 24.32 16.76 -21.74
N SER A 283 23.93 15.88 -20.83
CA SER A 283 24.64 14.59 -20.60
C SER A 283 24.62 13.68 -21.83
N LYS A 284 25.67 12.88 -22.01
CA LYS A 284 25.78 11.90 -23.10
C LYS A 284 24.70 10.82 -23.01
N VAL A 285 24.43 10.38 -21.78
CA VAL A 285 23.36 9.42 -21.47
C VAL A 285 22.43 10.03 -20.43
N TYR A 286 21.15 9.94 -20.65
CA TYR A 286 20.15 10.44 -19.72
C TYR A 286 19.13 9.35 -19.35
N MET A 287 18.72 9.31 -18.09
CA MET A 287 17.67 8.37 -17.67
C MET A 287 16.48 9.12 -17.07
N ILE A 288 15.29 8.74 -17.51
CA ILE A 288 14.03 9.15 -16.89
C ILE A 288 13.52 7.96 -16.08
N ASN A 289 13.35 8.14 -14.78
CA ASN A 289 12.77 7.16 -13.88
C ASN A 289 11.33 7.58 -13.54
N LEU A 290 10.34 6.90 -14.08
CA LEU A 290 8.94 7.07 -13.68
C LEU A 290 8.70 6.29 -12.40
N THR A 291 8.30 6.97 -11.36
CA THR A 291 8.22 6.41 -10.01
C THR A 291 6.97 6.87 -9.25
N SER A 292 6.74 6.33 -8.08
CA SER A 292 5.66 6.74 -7.18
C SER A 292 6.04 6.41 -5.74
N MET A 293 5.68 7.27 -4.82
CA MET A 293 5.86 7.01 -3.40
C MET A 293 4.96 5.87 -2.86
N PHE A 294 3.92 5.48 -3.60
CA PHE A 294 3.03 4.37 -3.26
C PHE A 294 3.51 3.01 -3.80
N CYS A 295 4.67 2.97 -4.43
CA CYS A 295 5.21 1.80 -5.11
C CYS A 295 6.35 1.18 -4.30
N GLY A 296 6.16 -0.01 -3.75
CA GLY A 296 7.18 -0.71 -2.96
C GLY A 296 8.50 -0.93 -3.72
N PRO A 297 8.50 -1.50 -4.94
CA PRO A 297 9.72 -1.64 -5.74
C PRO A 297 10.42 -0.30 -6.05
N CYS A 298 9.67 0.80 -6.14
CA CYS A 298 10.25 2.13 -6.30
C CYS A 298 11.05 2.56 -5.07
N GLY A 299 10.52 2.32 -3.87
CA GLY A 299 11.25 2.56 -2.62
C GLY A 299 12.53 1.73 -2.51
N LEU A 300 12.50 0.47 -2.95
CA LEU A 300 13.67 -0.41 -2.98
C LEU A 300 14.77 0.08 -3.94
N SER A 301 14.42 0.79 -5.02
CA SER A 301 15.39 1.31 -5.99
C SER A 301 16.13 2.56 -5.51
N VAL A 302 15.67 3.25 -4.46
CA VAL A 302 16.23 4.55 -4.03
C VAL A 302 17.71 4.47 -3.69
N GLN A 303 18.13 3.44 -2.96
CA GLN A 303 19.55 3.30 -2.59
C GLN A 303 20.43 3.17 -3.84
N PHE A 304 20.04 2.32 -4.78
CA PHE A 304 20.75 2.17 -6.05
C PHE A 304 20.81 3.49 -6.83
N LEU A 305 19.71 4.22 -6.91
CA LEU A 305 19.65 5.51 -7.60
C LEU A 305 20.53 6.57 -6.91
N ASN A 306 20.58 6.59 -5.57
CA ASN A 306 21.49 7.45 -4.82
C ASN A 306 22.96 7.13 -5.11
N ASP A 307 23.30 5.87 -5.25
CA ASP A 307 24.68 5.45 -5.56
C ASP A 307 25.00 5.72 -7.03
N LEU A 308 24.07 5.49 -7.94
CA LEU A 308 24.20 5.78 -9.36
C LEU A 308 24.44 7.29 -9.61
N SER A 309 23.75 8.16 -8.87
CA SER A 309 23.91 9.63 -8.98
C SER A 309 25.31 10.15 -8.62
N LYS A 310 26.07 9.36 -7.82
CA LYS A 310 27.45 9.69 -7.41
C LYS A 310 28.51 9.04 -8.30
N LYS A 311 28.12 7.98 -9.02
CA LYS A 311 29.05 7.11 -9.76
C LYS A 311 29.59 7.75 -11.04
N TYR A 312 28.79 8.58 -11.69
CA TYR A 312 29.12 9.22 -12.96
C TYR A 312 29.18 10.74 -12.79
N ASN A 313 30.03 11.40 -13.60
CA ASN A 313 29.94 12.85 -13.72
C ASN A 313 28.70 13.25 -14.53
N LYS A 314 28.21 14.48 -14.31
CA LYS A 314 26.95 14.94 -14.94
C LYS A 314 27.03 15.11 -16.46
N GLU A 315 28.25 15.24 -17.01
CA GLU A 315 28.46 15.36 -18.47
C GLU A 315 28.29 13.99 -19.15
N ASP A 316 28.69 12.91 -18.48
CA ASP A 316 28.56 11.56 -19.01
C ASP A 316 27.15 11.00 -18.76
N PHE A 317 26.68 11.05 -17.51
CA PHE A 317 25.36 10.51 -17.16
C PHE A 317 24.62 11.40 -16.15
N SER A 318 23.36 11.65 -16.43
CA SER A 318 22.44 12.24 -15.45
C SER A 318 21.07 11.59 -15.53
N PHE A 319 20.24 11.79 -14.52
CA PHE A 319 18.88 11.27 -14.51
C PHE A 319 17.96 12.08 -13.62
N VAL A 320 16.66 11.89 -13.83
CA VAL A 320 15.59 12.48 -13.03
C VAL A 320 14.59 11.43 -12.64
N SER A 321 14.00 11.58 -11.45
CA SER A 321 12.84 10.79 -11.05
C SER A 321 11.57 11.62 -11.16
N LEU A 322 10.61 11.14 -11.93
CA LEU A 322 9.32 11.76 -12.14
C LEU A 322 8.27 11.16 -11.22
N TYR A 323 7.78 11.96 -10.27
CA TYR A 323 6.64 11.64 -9.40
C TYR A 323 5.39 12.32 -9.94
N LYS A 324 4.22 11.73 -9.70
CA LYS A 324 2.96 12.34 -10.14
C LYS A 324 2.68 13.64 -9.38
N GLU A 325 2.11 14.63 -10.06
CA GLU A 325 1.79 15.93 -9.47
C GLU A 325 0.88 15.84 -8.23
N ASN A 326 -0.05 14.89 -8.21
CA ASN A 326 -0.91 14.66 -7.05
C ASN A 326 -0.16 14.08 -5.83
N GLU A 327 1.08 13.64 -5.99
CA GLU A 327 1.96 13.18 -4.91
C GLU A 327 2.72 14.34 -4.23
N LYS A 328 2.68 15.56 -4.78
CA LYS A 328 3.45 16.74 -4.34
C LYS A 328 3.39 16.98 -2.82
N LYS A 329 2.22 16.81 -2.22
CA LYS A 329 2.00 17.10 -0.79
C LYS A 329 2.80 16.17 0.14
N GLY A 330 2.87 14.87 -0.15
CA GLY A 330 3.59 13.89 0.68
C GLY A 330 5.07 13.72 0.31
N LEU A 331 5.45 14.18 -0.88
CA LEU A 331 6.77 13.93 -1.45
C LEU A 331 7.94 14.51 -0.63
N PRO A 332 7.87 15.70 0.00
CA PRO A 332 8.96 16.21 0.84
C PRO A 332 9.30 15.28 2.02
N ASN A 333 8.29 14.75 2.69
CA ASN A 333 8.49 13.79 3.80
C ASN A 333 9.04 12.46 3.29
N TYR A 334 8.53 11.98 2.16
CA TYR A 334 9.04 10.77 1.51
C TYR A 334 10.52 10.90 1.13
N ILE A 335 10.92 12.02 0.52
CA ILE A 335 12.31 12.32 0.16
C ILE A 335 13.21 12.30 1.38
N LYS A 336 12.80 12.96 2.46
CA LYS A 336 13.55 12.98 3.72
C LYS A 336 13.68 11.59 4.33
N GLN A 337 12.59 10.83 4.38
CA GLN A 337 12.55 9.49 4.99
C GLN A 337 13.40 8.47 4.24
N HIS A 338 13.38 8.52 2.91
CA HIS A 338 14.15 7.62 2.06
C HIS A 338 15.53 8.15 1.70
N GLU A 339 15.91 9.33 2.23
CA GLU A 339 17.19 10.00 1.96
C GLU A 339 17.46 10.15 0.45
N ILE A 340 16.47 10.53 -0.34
CA ILE A 340 16.59 10.75 -1.77
C ILE A 340 17.54 11.95 -2.02
N LYS A 341 18.62 11.74 -2.81
CA LYS A 341 19.69 12.71 -3.05
C LYS A 341 19.87 13.10 -4.53
N TYR A 342 18.95 12.65 -5.36
CA TYR A 342 18.92 12.91 -6.80
C TYR A 342 17.74 13.82 -7.17
N GLU A 343 17.75 14.29 -8.41
CA GLU A 343 16.75 15.21 -8.92
C GLU A 343 15.35 14.57 -9.01
N VAL A 344 14.35 15.35 -8.55
CA VAL A 344 12.95 14.92 -8.50
C VAL A 344 12.08 15.99 -9.14
N LEU A 345 11.25 15.63 -10.12
CA LEU A 345 10.30 16.51 -10.77
C LEU A 345 8.87 15.97 -10.63
N LEU A 346 7.91 16.89 -10.74
CA LEU A 346 6.49 16.59 -10.68
C LEU A 346 5.93 16.45 -12.09
N ALA A 347 5.57 15.23 -12.46
CA ALA A 347 5.03 14.93 -13.78
C ALA A 347 3.52 15.18 -13.84
N ASP A 348 3.12 16.01 -14.78
CA ASP A 348 1.74 16.22 -15.12
C ASP A 348 1.16 15.02 -15.92
N LYS A 349 -0.18 14.98 -16.03
CA LYS A 349 -0.86 13.93 -16.78
C LYS A 349 -0.44 13.87 -18.24
N LYS A 350 -0.19 15.01 -18.88
CA LYS A 350 0.21 15.10 -20.29
C LYS A 350 1.55 14.39 -20.52
N THR A 351 2.53 14.62 -19.66
CA THR A 351 3.84 13.97 -19.73
C THR A 351 3.72 12.46 -19.56
N LEU A 352 2.96 12.01 -18.57
CA LEU A 352 2.74 10.58 -18.33
C LEU A 352 2.02 9.89 -19.51
N ASP A 353 0.98 10.52 -20.04
CA ASP A 353 0.22 10.02 -21.20
C ASP A 353 1.09 9.96 -22.47
N SER A 354 2.00 10.95 -22.67
CA SER A 354 2.90 10.99 -23.83
C SER A 354 3.86 9.81 -23.89
N TYR A 355 4.31 9.34 -22.74
CA TYR A 355 5.13 8.14 -22.67
C TYR A 355 4.28 6.84 -22.66
N ASN A 356 2.97 6.95 -22.46
CA ASN A 356 2.04 5.83 -22.28
C ASN A 356 2.53 4.79 -21.24
N LEU A 357 3.16 5.29 -20.17
CA LEU A 357 3.82 4.48 -19.15
C LEU A 357 3.13 4.67 -17.80
N TYR A 358 2.28 3.72 -17.45
CA TYR A 358 1.54 3.72 -16.18
C TYR A 358 2.13 2.79 -15.12
N LEU A 359 3.14 1.98 -15.52
CA LEU A 359 3.83 1.07 -14.61
C LEU A 359 4.98 1.80 -13.90
N THR A 360 5.14 1.55 -12.61
CA THR A 360 6.24 2.09 -11.80
C THR A 360 6.94 0.98 -11.02
N PRO A 361 8.28 1.04 -10.85
CA PRO A 361 9.16 1.97 -11.56
C PRO A 361 9.32 1.59 -13.03
N THR A 362 9.53 2.59 -13.88
CA THR A 362 9.95 2.39 -15.28
C THR A 362 11.13 3.29 -15.58
N PHE A 363 12.20 2.72 -16.12
CA PHE A 363 13.43 3.42 -16.45
C PHE A 363 13.55 3.54 -17.97
N LEU A 364 13.57 4.78 -18.50
CA LEU A 364 13.86 5.06 -19.90
C LEU A 364 15.28 5.58 -20.00
N ILE A 365 16.14 4.92 -20.77
CA ILE A 365 17.52 5.32 -20.97
C ILE A 365 17.68 5.90 -22.38
N LEU A 366 18.15 7.12 -22.45
CA LEU A 366 18.26 7.96 -23.65
C LEU A 366 19.74 8.16 -24.00
N ASP A 367 20.03 8.26 -25.31
CA ASP A 367 21.33 8.71 -25.80
C ASP A 367 21.43 10.26 -25.84
N ASN A 368 22.57 10.77 -26.30
CA ASN A 368 22.85 12.20 -26.43
C ASN A 368 21.92 12.92 -27.42
N ASN A 369 21.25 12.19 -28.31
CA ASN A 369 20.25 12.72 -29.24
C ASN A 369 18.82 12.61 -28.68
N LYS A 370 18.68 12.35 -27.39
CA LYS A 370 17.40 12.14 -26.71
C LYS A 370 16.57 10.96 -27.28
N ARG A 371 17.22 10.00 -27.95
CA ARG A 371 16.53 8.78 -28.40
C ARG A 371 16.47 7.77 -27.28
N ILE A 372 15.30 7.19 -27.09
CA ILE A 372 15.08 6.11 -26.10
C ILE A 372 15.76 4.84 -26.61
N ARG A 373 16.81 4.42 -25.95
CA ARG A 373 17.60 3.25 -26.32
C ARG A 373 17.19 1.99 -25.56
N LYS A 374 16.66 2.18 -24.37
CA LYS A 374 16.17 1.07 -23.54
C LYS A 374 15.02 1.52 -22.66
N ILE A 375 14.07 0.61 -22.44
CA ILE A 375 13.01 0.74 -21.42
C ILE A 375 13.08 -0.49 -20.52
N ILE A 376 13.12 -0.26 -19.21
CA ILE A 376 13.17 -1.32 -18.21
C ILE A 376 11.99 -1.14 -17.28
N TYR A 377 11.17 -2.17 -17.14
CA TYR A 377 9.96 -2.15 -16.31
C TYR A 377 10.19 -2.89 -14.99
N GLY A 378 9.80 -2.26 -13.89
CA GLY A 378 9.96 -2.81 -12.57
C GLY A 378 11.39 -2.68 -12.03
N TYR A 379 11.56 -3.09 -10.76
CA TYR A 379 12.88 -3.12 -10.12
C TYR A 379 13.07 -4.44 -9.38
N LYS A 380 14.16 -5.09 -9.68
CA LYS A 380 14.63 -6.28 -8.99
C LYS A 380 16.11 -6.08 -8.65
N LYS A 381 16.40 -6.04 -7.35
CA LYS A 381 17.75 -5.81 -6.83
C LYS A 381 18.75 -6.79 -7.45
N GLY A 382 19.90 -6.28 -7.88
CA GLY A 382 20.96 -7.05 -8.52
C GLY A 382 20.74 -7.31 -10.02
N GLU A 383 19.51 -7.46 -10.51
CA GLU A 383 19.21 -7.69 -11.94
C GLU A 383 19.02 -6.36 -12.67
N THR A 384 18.04 -5.56 -12.25
CA THR A 384 17.74 -4.25 -12.85
C THR A 384 18.92 -3.28 -12.76
N GLU A 385 19.66 -3.32 -11.66
CA GLU A 385 20.85 -2.51 -11.43
C GLU A 385 21.93 -2.81 -12.49
N ILE A 386 22.26 -4.09 -12.69
CA ILE A 386 23.23 -4.54 -13.68
C ILE A 386 22.77 -4.18 -15.09
N GLU A 387 21.48 -4.35 -15.40
CA GLU A 387 20.93 -4.03 -16.71
C GLU A 387 21.06 -2.53 -17.01
N ILE A 388 20.67 -1.66 -16.08
CA ILE A 388 20.79 -0.19 -16.21
C ILE A 388 22.27 0.20 -16.43
N GLU A 389 23.17 -0.29 -15.58
CA GLU A 389 24.59 0.04 -15.71
C GLU A 389 25.22 -0.42 -17.03
N ASN A 390 24.85 -1.60 -17.50
CA ASN A 390 25.36 -2.12 -18.79
C ASN A 390 24.91 -1.25 -19.96
N VAL A 391 23.63 -0.78 -19.93
CA VAL A 391 23.13 0.13 -20.98
C VAL A 391 23.83 1.47 -20.93
N ILE A 392 24.04 2.06 -19.74
CA ILE A 392 24.77 3.31 -19.59
C ILE A 392 26.19 3.18 -20.16
N LYS A 393 26.94 2.13 -19.78
CA LYS A 393 28.31 1.87 -20.27
C LYS A 393 28.36 1.69 -21.79
N ALA A 394 27.35 1.08 -22.38
CA ALA A 394 27.31 0.85 -23.82
C ALA A 394 26.99 2.13 -24.62
N LEU A 395 26.43 3.15 -23.99
CA LEU A 395 26.08 4.43 -24.61
C LEU A 395 27.11 5.53 -24.37
N LEU A 396 28.01 5.38 -23.39
CA LEU A 396 29.16 6.25 -23.13
C LEU A 396 30.30 5.99 -24.10
#